data_e4f29c91de0c41fad786a7f80aef6524
#
_entry.id   e4f29c91de0c41fad786a7f80aef6524
#
_cell.length_a   1.000
_cell.length_b   1.000
_cell.length_c   1.000
_cell.angle_alpha   90.00
_cell.angle_beta   90.00
_cell.angle_gamma   90.00
#
_symmetry.space_group_name_H-M   'P 1'
#
loop_
_entity.id
_entity.type
_entity.pdbx_description
1 polymer ?
#
loop_
_entity_poly.entity_id
_entity_poly.type
_entity_poly.pdbx_seq_one_letter_code
_entity_poly.pdbx_strand_id
1 'polypeptide(L)'
;MDPKYIRNFSIVAHIDHGKSTLADRMLEATGAVQKREMRAQLLDDMELERERGITIKARAVTIHHKFDGHEYQLNLIDTPGHVDFNYEVEKSMQACEGAVLLVDSSQGVEAQTVANAYLAIEADLEIIPVLNKTDLPHSRPEEVSEEIENSLALEATDAIRISAKTGENVDQVLDRIVERVPAPGGDPDGTLRALIFDAVYDEYRGVIVYLRVVDGSINKRDRVRMLGTGKVYETIELGRFQPKMLPSDGLRAGEVGYFVSNIKQLGDVRVGDTIVLDKGPEAEMLPGYKEPQHMVFADFYPTNPGDYQGMRDALETLCLSDSSLAFEPVSSDALGFGYRCGFLGLLHMEIIEQRLEREHDMDMIQTAPSVTYQILMKDGTEGWIHSPGALPSPDQYEELREPIARVSMLLPTEYIGPVLQISTDHRGNFVRQEHLSPTRCLLYTSPSPRDRQKSRMPSSA
;
A
#
# COMPACT_ATOMS: atom_id res chain seq x y z
N MET A 1 -9.72 -2.70 -25.64
CA MET A 1 -8.67 -2.05 -26.48
C MET A 1 -7.63 -3.12 -26.83
N ASP A 2 -6.81 -2.94 -27.88
CA ASP A 2 -5.67 -3.85 -28.13
C ASP A 2 -4.62 -3.62 -27.04
N PRO A 3 -4.12 -4.68 -26.36
CA PRO A 3 -3.17 -4.55 -25.25
C PRO A 3 -1.92 -3.73 -25.58
N LYS A 4 -1.47 -3.72 -26.83
CA LYS A 4 -0.30 -2.93 -27.26
C LYS A 4 -0.45 -1.42 -27.02
N TYR A 5 -1.70 -0.92 -26.91
CA TYR A 5 -2.02 0.48 -26.65
C TYR A 5 -2.43 0.74 -25.19
N ILE A 6 -2.19 -0.22 -24.29
CA ILE A 6 -2.44 -0.08 -22.86
C ILE A 6 -1.11 0.14 -22.13
N ARG A 7 -1.10 1.00 -21.10
CA ARG A 7 0.01 1.18 -20.17
C ARG A 7 -0.55 1.22 -18.74
N ASN A 8 -0.09 0.32 -17.90
CA ASN A 8 -0.45 0.31 -16.48
C ASN A 8 0.76 0.81 -15.70
N PHE A 9 0.60 1.86 -14.93
CA PHE A 9 1.69 2.48 -14.21
C PHE A 9 1.23 3.05 -12.86
N SER A 10 2.18 3.22 -11.96
CA SER A 10 1.99 3.88 -10.67
C SER A 10 2.88 5.12 -10.56
N ILE A 11 2.54 6.05 -9.68
CA ILE A 11 3.41 7.16 -9.27
C ILE A 11 3.94 6.87 -7.88
N VAL A 12 5.24 6.83 -7.77
CA VAL A 12 5.99 6.56 -6.55
C VAL A 12 6.72 7.82 -6.12
N ALA A 13 6.52 8.24 -4.89
CA ALA A 13 7.13 9.46 -4.38
C ALA A 13 7.28 9.43 -2.86
N HIS A 14 8.18 10.26 -2.35
CA HIS A 14 8.18 10.62 -0.94
C HIS A 14 6.99 11.54 -0.61
N ILE A 15 6.62 11.65 0.67
CA ILE A 15 5.60 12.60 1.14
C ILE A 15 6.03 14.02 0.69
N ASP A 16 5.05 14.83 0.28
CA ASP A 16 5.25 16.21 -0.19
C ASP A 16 6.09 16.39 -1.47
N HIS A 17 6.55 15.34 -2.14
CA HIS A 17 7.22 15.46 -3.44
C HIS A 17 6.26 15.83 -4.59
N GLY A 18 4.95 15.85 -4.35
CA GLY A 18 3.94 16.34 -5.28
C GLY A 18 3.23 15.26 -6.10
N LYS A 19 3.14 14.03 -5.57
CA LYS A 19 2.49 12.89 -6.21
C LYS A 19 1.03 13.19 -6.62
N SER A 20 0.16 13.56 -5.67
CA SER A 20 -1.26 13.86 -5.94
C SER A 20 -1.40 15.08 -6.86
N THR A 21 -0.48 16.06 -6.77
CA THR A 21 -0.46 17.21 -7.69
C THR A 21 -0.12 16.79 -9.12
N LEU A 22 0.82 15.87 -9.31
CA LEU A 22 1.15 15.34 -10.65
C LEU A 22 -0.02 14.54 -11.21
N ALA A 23 -0.64 13.67 -10.41
CA ALA A 23 -1.83 12.93 -10.80
C ALA A 23 -2.97 13.85 -11.26
N ASP A 24 -3.26 14.92 -10.50
CA ASP A 24 -4.25 15.95 -10.87
C ASP A 24 -3.89 16.60 -12.22
N ARG A 25 -2.62 16.93 -12.46
CA ARG A 25 -2.18 17.54 -13.73
C ARG A 25 -2.28 16.58 -14.91
N MET A 26 -1.99 15.30 -14.72
CA MET A 26 -2.21 14.28 -15.76
C MET A 26 -3.69 14.17 -16.14
N LEU A 27 -4.60 14.21 -15.14
CA LEU A 27 -6.04 14.22 -15.39
C LEU A 27 -6.51 15.48 -16.14
N GLU A 28 -5.93 16.63 -15.82
CA GLU A 28 -6.23 17.90 -16.50
C GLU A 28 -5.68 17.91 -17.93
N ALA A 29 -4.41 17.52 -18.14
CA ALA A 29 -3.75 17.51 -19.44
C ALA A 29 -4.42 16.57 -20.44
N THR A 30 -4.89 15.43 -19.97
CA THR A 30 -5.59 14.45 -20.83
C THR A 30 -7.08 14.76 -21.02
N GLY A 31 -7.61 15.76 -20.30
CA GLY A 31 -9.03 16.10 -20.34
C GLY A 31 -9.95 15.03 -19.73
N ALA A 32 -9.41 14.12 -18.96
CA ALA A 32 -10.18 13.08 -18.25
C ALA A 32 -11.18 13.70 -17.27
N VAL A 33 -10.86 14.87 -16.74
CA VAL A 33 -11.72 15.68 -15.87
C VAL A 33 -11.90 17.07 -16.45
N GLN A 34 -13.14 17.56 -16.45
CA GLN A 34 -13.40 18.93 -16.92
C GLN A 34 -12.81 19.95 -15.93
N LYS A 35 -12.20 21.04 -16.43
CA LYS A 35 -11.59 22.09 -15.58
C LYS A 35 -12.49 22.59 -14.44
N ARG A 36 -13.81 22.65 -14.66
CA ARG A 36 -14.79 23.08 -13.66
C ARG A 36 -15.02 22.05 -12.55
N GLU A 37 -14.67 20.79 -12.76
CA GLU A 37 -14.83 19.68 -11.81
C GLU A 37 -13.48 19.36 -11.11
N MET A 38 -12.39 19.96 -11.57
CA MET A 38 -11.08 19.84 -10.92
C MET A 38 -11.09 20.46 -9.55
N ARG A 39 -10.64 19.68 -8.58
CA ARG A 39 -10.32 20.12 -7.23
C ARG A 39 -8.93 19.59 -6.86
N ALA A 40 -8.26 20.23 -5.93
CA ALA A 40 -6.96 19.74 -5.46
C ALA A 40 -7.11 18.34 -4.84
N GLN A 41 -6.15 17.46 -5.13
CA GLN A 41 -6.14 16.08 -4.64
C GLN A 41 -7.42 15.32 -5.01
N LEU A 42 -7.75 15.33 -6.30
CA LEU A 42 -9.01 14.77 -6.80
C LEU A 42 -9.14 13.27 -6.51
N LEU A 43 -8.02 12.54 -6.51
CA LEU A 43 -7.96 11.11 -6.24
C LEU A 43 -7.99 10.80 -4.74
N ASP A 44 -7.68 11.76 -3.86
CA ASP A 44 -7.74 11.60 -2.41
C ASP A 44 -9.19 11.89 -1.94
N ASP A 45 -10.02 10.84 -1.79
CA ASP A 45 -11.45 11.01 -1.44
C ASP A 45 -11.68 11.13 0.06
N MET A 46 -10.81 10.54 0.88
CA MET A 46 -10.94 10.61 2.33
C MET A 46 -10.60 12.03 2.83
N GLU A 47 -11.35 12.52 3.81
CA GLU A 47 -11.06 13.80 4.45
C GLU A 47 -9.66 13.76 5.13
N LEU A 48 -9.34 12.64 5.76
CA LEU A 48 -8.04 12.41 6.40
C LEU A 48 -6.86 12.42 5.42
N GLU A 49 -7.03 11.92 4.18
CA GLU A 49 -6.01 12.00 3.13
C GLU A 49 -5.68 13.46 2.82
N ARG A 50 -6.71 14.28 2.64
CA ARG A 50 -6.56 15.71 2.32
C ARG A 50 -6.02 16.53 3.48
N GLU A 51 -6.45 16.25 4.72
CA GLU A 51 -5.95 16.94 5.91
C GLU A 51 -4.47 16.65 6.17
N ARG A 52 -4.06 15.39 5.98
CA ARG A 52 -2.70 14.94 6.22
C ARG A 52 -1.78 15.10 5.01
N GLY A 53 -2.33 15.39 3.82
CA GLY A 53 -1.57 15.50 2.57
C GLY A 53 -0.95 14.18 2.10
N ILE A 54 -1.53 13.04 2.50
CA ILE A 54 -1.03 11.70 2.16
C ILE A 54 -2.14 10.86 1.52
N THR A 55 -1.80 10.07 0.52
CA THR A 55 -2.69 9.02 0.01
C THR A 55 -2.65 7.84 0.98
N ILE A 56 -3.81 7.40 1.45
CA ILE A 56 -3.96 6.25 2.35
C ILE A 56 -4.35 5.01 1.54
N LYS A 57 -5.28 5.17 0.59
CA LYS A 57 -5.78 4.08 -0.24
C LYS A 57 -5.35 4.19 -1.68
N ALA A 58 -4.99 3.04 -2.27
CA ALA A 58 -4.73 2.96 -3.70
C ALA A 58 -5.99 3.29 -4.50
N ARG A 59 -5.81 4.02 -5.60
CA ARG A 59 -6.88 4.37 -6.54
C ARG A 59 -6.45 4.13 -7.96
N ALA A 60 -7.37 3.63 -8.76
CA ALA A 60 -7.14 3.45 -10.17
C ALA A 60 -7.92 4.49 -10.98
N VAL A 61 -7.31 5.02 -12.02
CA VAL A 61 -7.97 5.89 -12.99
C VAL A 61 -7.44 5.60 -14.39
N THR A 62 -8.36 5.46 -15.33
CA THR A 62 -8.06 5.29 -16.76
C THR A 62 -8.12 6.65 -17.44
N ILE A 63 -7.04 7.03 -18.09
CA ILE A 63 -6.91 8.24 -18.89
C ILE A 63 -6.54 7.87 -20.33
N HIS A 64 -6.84 8.75 -21.27
CA HIS A 64 -6.52 8.56 -22.69
C HIS A 64 -5.51 9.60 -23.15
N HIS A 65 -4.46 9.16 -23.80
CA HIS A 65 -3.41 10.02 -24.32
C HIS A 65 -3.14 9.69 -25.79
N LYS A 66 -2.94 10.76 -26.60
CA LYS A 66 -2.61 10.62 -28.02
C LYS A 66 -1.11 10.79 -28.23
N PHE A 67 -0.49 9.76 -28.77
CA PHE A 67 0.93 9.76 -29.08
C PHE A 67 1.16 9.11 -30.44
N ASP A 68 1.97 9.76 -31.30
CA ASP A 68 2.32 9.32 -32.64
C ASP A 68 1.11 8.88 -33.51
N GLY A 69 0.02 9.64 -33.43
CA GLY A 69 -1.22 9.38 -34.21
C GLY A 69 -2.09 8.25 -33.68
N HIS A 70 -1.71 7.60 -32.59
CA HIS A 70 -2.47 6.55 -31.90
C HIS A 70 -3.04 7.05 -30.57
N GLU A 71 -4.16 6.46 -30.16
CA GLU A 71 -4.75 6.69 -28.83
C GLU A 71 -4.35 5.56 -27.90
N TYR A 72 -3.71 5.92 -26.77
CA TYR A 72 -3.31 5.01 -25.70
C TYR A 72 -4.23 5.13 -24.52
N GLN A 73 -4.50 3.98 -23.90
CA GLN A 73 -5.17 3.88 -22.60
C GLN A 73 -4.11 3.77 -21.52
N LEU A 74 -4.02 4.76 -20.67
CA LEU A 74 -3.10 4.81 -19.53
C LEU A 74 -3.89 4.56 -18.26
N ASN A 75 -3.57 3.49 -17.56
CA ASN A 75 -4.18 3.17 -16.27
C ASN A 75 -3.21 3.58 -15.17
N LEU A 76 -3.49 4.72 -14.55
CA LEU A 76 -2.77 5.16 -13.35
C LEU A 76 -3.34 4.44 -12.14
N ILE A 77 -2.48 3.75 -11.39
CA ILE A 77 -2.78 3.19 -10.08
C ILE A 77 -2.04 4.04 -9.06
N ASP A 78 -2.75 4.99 -8.45
CA ASP A 78 -2.19 5.88 -7.43
C ASP A 78 -2.02 5.12 -6.13
N THR A 79 -0.80 5.10 -5.57
CA THR A 79 -0.41 4.30 -4.42
C THR A 79 -0.11 5.18 -3.22
N PRO A 80 -0.30 4.68 -1.98
CA PRO A 80 0.22 5.36 -0.81
C PRO A 80 1.72 5.62 -0.91
N GLY A 81 2.19 6.72 -0.31
CA GLY A 81 3.63 7.04 -0.28
C GLY A 81 4.33 6.61 1.01
N HIS A 82 3.60 6.35 2.09
CA HIS A 82 4.14 6.08 3.42
C HIS A 82 4.50 4.61 3.62
N VAL A 83 5.61 4.36 4.33
CA VAL A 83 6.13 3.00 4.57
C VAL A 83 5.19 2.07 5.34
N ASP A 84 4.29 2.60 6.17
CA ASP A 84 3.28 1.79 6.87
C ASP A 84 2.32 1.09 5.89
N PHE A 85 2.15 1.64 4.68
CA PHE A 85 1.29 1.09 3.64
C PHE A 85 2.05 0.31 2.56
N ASN A 86 3.27 -0.14 2.83
CA ASN A 86 4.08 -0.92 1.87
C ASN A 86 3.34 -2.13 1.31
N TYR A 87 2.47 -2.76 2.11
CA TYR A 87 1.64 -3.87 1.66
C TYR A 87 0.71 -3.46 0.50
N GLU A 88 0.03 -2.31 0.61
CA GLU A 88 -0.86 -1.79 -0.43
C GLU A 88 -0.07 -1.31 -1.65
N VAL A 89 1.11 -0.69 -1.42
CA VAL A 89 2.03 -0.29 -2.49
C VAL A 89 2.49 -1.51 -3.29
N GLU A 90 2.96 -2.57 -2.63
CA GLU A 90 3.40 -3.81 -3.27
C GLU A 90 2.28 -4.42 -4.13
N LYS A 91 1.05 -4.47 -3.62
CA LYS A 91 -0.10 -5.02 -4.34
C LYS A 91 -0.47 -4.21 -5.58
N SER A 92 -0.47 -2.89 -5.44
CA SER A 92 -0.76 -1.98 -6.55
C SER A 92 0.31 -2.06 -7.64
N MET A 93 1.59 -2.17 -7.26
CA MET A 93 2.70 -2.33 -8.21
C MET A 93 2.59 -3.63 -9.01
N GLN A 94 2.12 -4.73 -8.42
CA GLN A 94 1.88 -5.99 -9.14
C GLN A 94 0.83 -5.88 -10.26
N ALA A 95 0.01 -4.83 -10.24
CA ALA A 95 -0.94 -4.54 -11.30
C ALA A 95 -0.37 -3.62 -12.39
N CYS A 96 0.90 -3.22 -12.29
CA CYS A 96 1.56 -2.27 -13.20
C CYS A 96 2.69 -2.94 -13.98
N GLU A 97 3.07 -2.30 -15.11
CA GLU A 97 4.29 -2.57 -15.86
C GLU A 97 5.32 -1.46 -15.70
N GLY A 98 4.93 -0.29 -15.19
CA GLY A 98 5.84 0.82 -14.99
C GLY A 98 5.57 1.62 -13.73
N ALA A 99 6.58 2.40 -13.32
CA ALA A 99 6.50 3.32 -12.20
C ALA A 99 7.15 4.66 -12.55
N VAL A 100 6.45 5.76 -12.29
CA VAL A 100 7.01 7.11 -12.34
C VAL A 100 7.60 7.41 -10.98
N LEU A 101 8.93 7.47 -10.89
CA LEU A 101 9.66 7.83 -9.68
C LEU A 101 9.77 9.36 -9.60
N LEU A 102 8.91 9.96 -8.79
CA LEU A 102 8.83 11.42 -8.65
C LEU A 102 9.70 11.90 -7.49
N VAL A 103 10.68 12.74 -7.79
CA VAL A 103 11.61 13.29 -6.82
C VAL A 103 11.54 14.81 -6.82
N ASP A 104 11.43 15.42 -5.64
CA ASP A 104 11.52 16.87 -5.46
C ASP A 104 12.95 17.33 -5.73
N SER A 105 13.15 18.15 -6.74
CA SER A 105 14.47 18.65 -7.16
C SER A 105 15.10 19.63 -6.15
N SER A 106 14.38 20.04 -5.11
CA SER A 106 14.91 20.89 -4.03
C SER A 106 15.35 20.09 -2.80
N GLN A 107 14.70 18.93 -2.56
CA GLN A 107 14.98 18.07 -1.40
C GLN A 107 15.94 16.92 -1.75
N GLY A 108 15.78 16.33 -2.96
CA GLY A 108 16.57 15.19 -3.42
C GLY A 108 15.98 13.86 -3.04
N VAL A 109 16.82 12.83 -2.97
CA VAL A 109 16.41 11.45 -2.69
C VAL A 109 16.20 11.24 -1.20
N GLU A 110 14.98 10.98 -0.80
CA GLU A 110 14.54 10.76 0.57
C GLU A 110 14.33 9.26 0.87
N ALA A 111 14.20 8.90 2.15
CA ALA A 111 14.11 7.50 2.59
C ALA A 111 12.97 6.71 1.94
N GLN A 112 11.78 7.32 1.80
CA GLN A 112 10.63 6.68 1.17
C GLN A 112 10.80 6.56 -0.36
N THR A 113 11.50 7.52 -0.99
CA THR A 113 11.87 7.41 -2.43
C THR A 113 12.66 6.13 -2.66
N VAL A 114 13.64 5.87 -1.79
CA VAL A 114 14.47 4.67 -1.86
C VAL A 114 13.64 3.41 -1.62
N ALA A 115 12.88 3.37 -0.52
CA ALA A 115 12.07 2.19 -0.17
C ALA A 115 11.09 1.83 -1.30
N ASN A 116 10.37 2.82 -1.83
CA ASN A 116 9.40 2.62 -2.90
C ASN A 116 10.06 2.26 -4.24
N ALA A 117 11.23 2.83 -4.55
CA ALA A 117 11.99 2.45 -5.75
C ALA A 117 12.43 0.98 -5.69
N TYR A 118 12.86 0.48 -4.52
CA TYR A 118 13.18 -0.94 -4.36
C TYR A 118 11.97 -1.84 -4.55
N LEU A 119 10.79 -1.47 -4.04
CA LEU A 119 9.56 -2.22 -4.31
C LEU A 119 9.23 -2.28 -5.80
N ALA A 120 9.44 -1.18 -6.54
CA ALA A 120 9.26 -1.15 -7.98
C ALA A 120 10.28 -2.05 -8.73
N ILE A 121 11.54 -2.05 -8.28
CA ILE A 121 12.59 -2.94 -8.81
C ILE A 121 12.27 -4.41 -8.52
N GLU A 122 11.84 -4.74 -7.30
CA GLU A 122 11.44 -6.11 -6.93
C GLU A 122 10.21 -6.60 -7.72
N ALA A 123 9.33 -5.67 -8.13
CA ALA A 123 8.19 -5.96 -8.98
C ALA A 123 8.54 -5.99 -10.49
N ASP A 124 9.82 -5.83 -10.86
CA ASP A 124 10.31 -5.80 -12.26
C ASP A 124 9.64 -4.72 -13.11
N LEU A 125 9.37 -3.53 -12.53
CA LEU A 125 8.74 -2.43 -13.24
C LEU A 125 9.75 -1.58 -13.99
N GLU A 126 9.35 -1.08 -15.16
CA GLU A 126 10.09 -0.01 -15.85
C GLU A 126 9.98 1.29 -15.06
N ILE A 127 11.09 1.82 -14.57
CA ILE A 127 11.12 3.01 -13.72
C ILE A 127 11.50 4.24 -14.54
N ILE A 128 10.65 5.28 -14.48
CA ILE A 128 10.84 6.55 -15.16
C ILE A 128 11.14 7.63 -14.11
N PRO A 129 12.40 8.07 -13.95
CA PRO A 129 12.74 9.18 -13.05
C PRO A 129 12.17 10.51 -13.55
N VAL A 130 11.53 11.25 -12.64
CA VAL A 130 10.93 12.57 -12.90
C VAL A 130 11.30 13.52 -11.77
N LEU A 131 11.89 14.66 -12.12
CA LEU A 131 12.30 15.71 -11.19
C LEU A 131 11.25 16.80 -11.12
N ASN A 132 10.60 16.92 -9.96
CA ASN A 132 9.51 17.87 -9.75
C ASN A 132 9.99 19.14 -9.03
N LYS A 133 9.12 20.14 -9.03
CA LYS A 133 9.30 21.45 -8.39
C LYS A 133 10.50 22.24 -8.94
N THR A 134 10.74 22.10 -10.25
CA THR A 134 11.81 22.83 -10.95
C THR A 134 11.55 24.34 -11.03
N ASP A 135 10.34 24.78 -10.71
CA ASP A 135 9.95 26.20 -10.57
C ASP A 135 10.51 26.85 -9.29
N LEU A 136 11.03 26.08 -8.35
CA LEU A 136 11.56 26.62 -7.10
C LEU A 136 12.98 27.21 -7.28
N PRO A 137 13.30 28.37 -6.65
CA PRO A 137 14.60 29.02 -6.80
C PRO A 137 15.80 28.19 -6.32
N HIS A 138 15.58 27.23 -5.42
CA HIS A 138 16.59 26.35 -4.86
C HIS A 138 16.54 24.94 -5.43
N SER A 139 15.88 24.77 -6.54
CA SER A 139 15.89 23.52 -7.31
C SER A 139 17.29 23.22 -7.86
N ARG A 140 17.74 21.96 -7.74
CA ARG A 140 19.05 21.47 -8.16
C ARG A 140 18.94 20.15 -8.92
N PRO A 141 18.30 20.16 -10.09
CA PRO A 141 17.94 18.95 -10.81
C PRO A 141 19.15 18.11 -11.25
N GLU A 142 20.30 18.73 -11.58
CA GLU A 142 21.52 18.02 -11.94
C GLU A 142 22.04 17.16 -10.77
N GLU A 143 22.18 17.77 -9.59
CA GLU A 143 22.66 17.08 -8.39
C GLU A 143 21.70 15.96 -7.98
N VAL A 144 20.39 16.20 -8.08
CA VAL A 144 19.37 15.18 -7.74
C VAL A 144 19.37 14.03 -8.75
N SER A 145 19.63 14.26 -10.04
CA SER A 145 19.84 13.20 -11.01
C SER A 145 21.02 12.30 -10.60
N GLU A 146 22.16 12.91 -10.23
CA GLU A 146 23.32 12.17 -9.73
C GLU A 146 23.02 11.42 -8.41
N GLU A 147 22.21 12.00 -7.52
CA GLU A 147 21.75 11.30 -6.30
C GLU A 147 20.91 10.06 -6.61
N ILE A 148 20.01 10.11 -7.61
CA ILE A 148 19.21 8.97 -8.06
C ILE A 148 20.13 7.88 -8.59
N GLU A 149 21.06 8.21 -9.49
CA GLU A 149 22.00 7.25 -10.07
C GLU A 149 22.87 6.57 -9.00
N ASN A 150 23.42 7.37 -8.07
CA ASN A 150 24.28 6.86 -7.01
C ASN A 150 23.55 6.07 -5.92
N SER A 151 22.28 6.39 -5.66
CA SER A 151 21.54 5.79 -4.54
C SER A 151 20.71 4.59 -4.97
N LEU A 152 20.22 4.57 -6.22
CA LEU A 152 19.27 3.60 -6.70
C LEU A 152 19.80 2.78 -7.88
N ALA A 153 20.97 3.16 -8.42
CA ALA A 153 21.52 2.59 -9.66
C ALA A 153 20.55 2.65 -10.86
N LEU A 154 19.71 3.68 -10.87
CA LEU A 154 18.77 3.98 -11.95
C LEU A 154 19.36 5.06 -12.84
N GLU A 155 19.27 4.90 -14.15
CA GLU A 155 19.69 5.92 -15.11
C GLU A 155 18.77 7.15 -15.01
N ALA A 156 19.32 8.31 -14.65
CA ALA A 156 18.57 9.55 -14.42
C ALA A 156 19.14 10.78 -15.17
N THR A 157 20.16 10.58 -16.02
CA THR A 157 20.75 11.66 -16.81
C THR A 157 19.72 12.38 -17.70
N ASP A 158 18.73 11.63 -18.22
CA ASP A 158 17.63 12.14 -19.05
C ASP A 158 16.29 12.25 -18.29
N ALA A 159 16.35 12.34 -16.95
CA ALA A 159 15.17 12.51 -16.11
C ALA A 159 14.36 13.75 -16.52
N ILE A 160 13.05 13.58 -16.62
CA ILE A 160 12.15 14.66 -17.08
C ILE A 160 12.01 15.68 -15.95
N ARG A 161 12.24 16.95 -16.28
CA ARG A 161 12.14 18.08 -15.35
C ARG A 161 10.78 18.73 -15.49
N ILE A 162 10.01 18.72 -14.41
CA ILE A 162 8.63 19.21 -14.39
C ILE A 162 8.37 20.20 -13.25
N SER A 163 7.30 20.95 -13.41
CA SER A 163 6.58 21.55 -12.29
C SER A 163 5.13 21.06 -12.31
N ALA A 164 4.80 20.13 -11.42
CA ALA A 164 3.42 19.68 -11.26
C ALA A 164 2.48 20.82 -10.83
N LYS A 165 3.01 21.84 -10.13
CA LYS A 165 2.28 23.03 -9.72
C LYS A 165 1.84 23.88 -10.91
N THR A 166 2.72 24.15 -11.86
CA THR A 166 2.44 24.98 -13.04
C THR A 166 1.90 24.19 -14.22
N GLY A 167 2.09 22.87 -14.23
CA GLY A 167 1.79 21.97 -15.34
C GLY A 167 2.91 21.88 -16.38
N GLU A 168 4.07 22.50 -16.13
CA GLU A 168 5.19 22.50 -17.06
C GLU A 168 5.74 21.09 -17.28
N ASN A 169 5.89 20.70 -18.56
CA ASN A 169 6.43 19.43 -19.03
C ASN A 169 5.67 18.15 -18.58
N VAL A 170 4.45 18.27 -18.07
CA VAL A 170 3.65 17.09 -17.68
C VAL A 170 3.30 16.22 -18.89
N ASP A 171 3.06 16.83 -20.06
CA ASP A 171 2.82 16.09 -21.31
C ASP A 171 4.01 15.21 -21.71
N GLN A 172 5.26 15.64 -21.43
CA GLN A 172 6.45 14.84 -21.69
C GLN A 172 6.51 13.59 -20.79
N VAL A 173 5.96 13.66 -19.59
CA VAL A 173 5.85 12.47 -18.72
C VAL A 173 4.86 11.46 -19.32
N LEU A 174 3.72 11.92 -19.83
CA LEU A 174 2.73 11.06 -20.51
C LEU A 174 3.33 10.40 -21.76
N ASP A 175 4.06 11.18 -22.57
CA ASP A 175 4.77 10.66 -23.75
C ASP A 175 5.80 9.60 -23.35
N ARG A 176 6.61 9.86 -22.31
CA ARG A 176 7.64 8.94 -21.85
C ARG A 176 7.04 7.65 -21.27
N ILE A 177 5.87 7.72 -20.61
CA ILE A 177 5.14 6.53 -20.16
C ILE A 177 4.77 5.66 -21.37
N VAL A 178 4.26 6.25 -22.44
CA VAL A 178 3.92 5.50 -23.67
C VAL A 178 5.15 4.87 -24.31
N GLU A 179 6.27 5.58 -24.35
CA GLU A 179 7.51 5.13 -24.97
C GLU A 179 8.20 4.00 -24.21
N ARG A 180 8.32 4.13 -22.88
CA ARG A 180 9.16 3.26 -22.06
C ARG A 180 8.41 2.15 -21.35
N VAL A 181 7.22 2.42 -20.80
CA VAL A 181 6.46 1.38 -20.10
C VAL A 181 6.03 0.32 -21.11
N PRO A 182 6.36 -0.95 -20.91
CA PRO A 182 5.93 -2.00 -21.83
C PRO A 182 4.41 -2.16 -21.85
N ALA A 183 3.91 -2.67 -22.97
CA ALA A 183 2.52 -3.09 -23.04
C ALA A 183 2.29 -4.26 -22.05
N PRO A 184 1.10 -4.36 -21.42
CA PRO A 184 0.81 -5.46 -20.53
C PRO A 184 0.94 -6.81 -21.25
N GLY A 185 1.67 -7.73 -20.60
CA GLY A 185 1.80 -9.10 -21.05
C GLY A 185 0.49 -9.87 -20.85
N GLY A 186 0.47 -11.11 -21.33
CA GLY A 186 -0.66 -12.02 -21.19
C GLY A 186 -1.30 -12.41 -22.52
N ASP A 187 -2.13 -13.45 -22.49
CA ASP A 187 -2.80 -13.98 -23.66
C ASP A 187 -4.28 -13.54 -23.66
N PRO A 188 -4.69 -12.64 -24.61
CA PRO A 188 -6.09 -12.19 -24.70
C PRO A 188 -7.10 -13.29 -24.99
N ASP A 189 -6.67 -14.38 -25.64
CA ASP A 189 -7.49 -15.54 -25.99
C ASP A 189 -7.30 -16.70 -25.00
N GLY A 190 -6.50 -16.50 -23.96
CA GLY A 190 -6.19 -17.49 -22.93
C GLY A 190 -7.32 -17.70 -21.92
N THR A 191 -7.07 -18.58 -20.97
CA THR A 191 -7.96 -18.79 -19.82
C THR A 191 -7.94 -17.57 -18.91
N LEU A 192 -9.11 -17.08 -18.46
CA LEU A 192 -9.20 -15.95 -17.55
C LEU A 192 -8.31 -16.14 -16.32
N ARG A 193 -7.39 -15.20 -16.12
CA ARG A 193 -6.69 -14.94 -14.87
C ARG A 193 -6.70 -13.44 -14.62
N ALA A 194 -7.28 -13.01 -13.51
CA ALA A 194 -7.28 -11.62 -13.12
C ALA A 194 -6.78 -11.48 -11.68
N LEU A 195 -5.92 -10.49 -11.45
CA LEU A 195 -5.34 -10.17 -10.14
C LEU A 195 -6.26 -9.19 -9.41
N ILE A 196 -6.61 -9.49 -8.17
CA ILE A 196 -7.26 -8.53 -7.26
C ILE A 196 -6.15 -7.69 -6.62
N PHE A 197 -6.14 -6.37 -6.88
CA PHE A 197 -5.16 -5.49 -6.27
C PHE A 197 -5.74 -4.59 -5.18
N ASP A 198 -7.08 -4.41 -5.13
CA ASP A 198 -7.77 -3.71 -4.05
C ASP A 198 -9.25 -4.15 -3.98
N ALA A 199 -9.93 -3.82 -2.87
CA ALA A 199 -11.36 -3.99 -2.73
C ALA A 199 -11.91 -2.94 -1.75
N VAL A 200 -13.08 -2.37 -2.09
CA VAL A 200 -13.75 -1.38 -1.25
C VAL A 200 -15.19 -1.79 -1.00
N TYR A 201 -15.72 -1.39 0.15
CA TYR A 201 -17.12 -1.60 0.47
C TYR A 201 -17.94 -0.35 0.14
N ASP A 202 -19.04 -0.54 -0.54
CA ASP A 202 -20.04 0.47 -0.86
C ASP A 202 -21.38 0.04 -0.24
N GLU A 203 -22.04 0.92 0.49
CA GLU A 203 -23.30 0.62 1.20
C GLU A 203 -24.42 0.12 0.28
N TYR A 204 -24.43 0.57 -0.97
CA TYR A 204 -25.48 0.25 -1.97
C TYR A 204 -25.11 -0.92 -2.88
N ARG A 205 -23.81 -1.09 -3.18
CA ARG A 205 -23.31 -2.08 -4.15
C ARG A 205 -22.66 -3.29 -3.49
N GLY A 206 -22.40 -3.24 -2.18
CA GLY A 206 -21.59 -4.24 -1.47
C GLY A 206 -20.11 -4.11 -1.78
N VAL A 207 -19.39 -5.21 -1.82
CA VAL A 207 -17.95 -5.19 -2.12
C VAL A 207 -17.71 -4.96 -3.60
N ILE A 208 -16.97 -3.90 -3.92
CA ILE A 208 -16.46 -3.57 -5.24
C ILE A 208 -15.02 -4.05 -5.29
N VAL A 209 -14.71 -4.98 -6.18
CA VAL A 209 -13.40 -5.57 -6.33
C VAL A 209 -12.65 -4.90 -7.47
N TYR A 210 -11.44 -4.42 -7.20
CA TYR A 210 -10.55 -3.82 -8.18
C TYR A 210 -9.62 -4.89 -8.73
N LEU A 211 -9.59 -5.01 -10.03
CA LEU A 211 -8.86 -6.09 -10.68
C LEU A 211 -8.10 -5.62 -11.91
N ARG A 212 -7.02 -6.33 -12.20
CA ARG A 212 -6.34 -6.31 -13.49
C ARG A 212 -6.51 -7.67 -14.16
N VAL A 213 -7.02 -7.67 -15.38
CA VAL A 213 -7.08 -8.89 -16.21
C VAL A 213 -5.68 -9.17 -16.77
N VAL A 214 -5.10 -10.30 -16.42
CA VAL A 214 -3.79 -10.73 -16.92
C VAL A 214 -3.97 -11.50 -18.21
N ASP A 215 -4.81 -12.55 -18.21
CA ASP A 215 -5.12 -13.35 -19.40
C ASP A 215 -6.63 -13.45 -19.62
N GLY A 216 -7.01 -13.68 -20.86
CA GLY A 216 -8.39 -13.91 -21.26
C GLY A 216 -9.28 -12.70 -21.13
N SER A 217 -10.52 -12.94 -20.73
CA SER A 217 -11.53 -11.89 -20.53
C SER A 217 -12.55 -12.29 -19.48
N ILE A 218 -13.11 -11.26 -18.82
CA ILE A 218 -14.24 -11.38 -17.90
C ILE A 218 -15.40 -10.56 -18.44
N ASN A 219 -16.61 -11.12 -18.43
CA ASN A 219 -17.80 -10.48 -18.96
C ASN A 219 -18.90 -10.41 -17.90
N LYS A 220 -19.87 -9.54 -18.11
CA LYS A 220 -21.06 -9.45 -17.28
C LYS A 220 -21.83 -10.79 -17.30
N ARG A 221 -22.26 -11.26 -16.12
CA ARG A 221 -22.89 -12.54 -15.84
C ARG A 221 -21.97 -13.75 -15.88
N ASP A 222 -20.67 -13.59 -16.06
CA ASP A 222 -19.74 -14.69 -15.87
C ASP A 222 -19.77 -15.15 -14.41
N ARG A 223 -19.66 -16.45 -14.19
CA ARG A 223 -19.42 -17.02 -12.87
C ARG A 223 -17.93 -17.17 -12.68
N VAL A 224 -17.42 -16.45 -11.69
CA VAL A 224 -16.00 -16.40 -11.38
C VAL A 224 -15.73 -17.06 -10.03
N ARG A 225 -14.58 -17.67 -9.89
CA ARG A 225 -14.06 -18.26 -8.66
C ARG A 225 -12.79 -17.55 -8.25
N MET A 226 -12.69 -17.21 -6.99
CA MET A 226 -11.48 -16.72 -6.34
C MET A 226 -10.65 -17.91 -5.88
N LEU A 227 -9.42 -18.06 -6.35
CA LEU A 227 -8.62 -19.27 -6.10
C LEU A 227 -8.21 -19.39 -4.64
N GLY A 228 -7.86 -18.27 -3.97
CA GLY A 228 -7.41 -18.27 -2.59
C GLY A 228 -8.52 -18.57 -1.58
N THR A 229 -9.72 -18.06 -1.79
CA THR A 229 -10.87 -18.30 -0.89
C THR A 229 -11.78 -19.45 -1.34
N GLY A 230 -11.67 -19.88 -2.59
CA GLY A 230 -12.55 -20.89 -3.21
C GLY A 230 -13.99 -20.41 -3.45
N LYS A 231 -14.30 -19.16 -3.15
CA LYS A 231 -15.66 -18.60 -3.29
C LYS A 231 -16.02 -18.34 -4.74
N VAL A 232 -17.29 -18.57 -5.07
CA VAL A 232 -17.82 -18.40 -6.43
C VAL A 232 -18.89 -17.32 -6.43
N TYR A 233 -18.78 -16.38 -7.37
CA TYR A 233 -19.69 -15.26 -7.51
C TYR A 233 -20.07 -15.05 -8.99
N GLU A 234 -21.24 -14.44 -9.21
CA GLU A 234 -21.66 -13.98 -10.55
C GLU A 234 -21.33 -12.50 -10.70
N THR A 235 -20.73 -12.11 -11.81
CA THR A 235 -20.42 -10.70 -12.11
C THR A 235 -21.69 -9.94 -12.46
N ILE A 236 -22.17 -9.10 -11.56
CA ILE A 236 -23.39 -8.29 -11.76
C ILE A 236 -23.07 -7.06 -12.59
N GLU A 237 -21.99 -6.37 -12.23
CA GLU A 237 -21.51 -5.17 -12.91
C GLU A 237 -19.99 -5.28 -13.10
N LEU A 238 -19.52 -4.83 -14.24
CA LEU A 238 -18.12 -4.63 -14.59
C LEU A 238 -17.94 -3.23 -15.10
N GLY A 239 -16.75 -2.67 -14.95
CA GLY A 239 -16.46 -1.35 -15.48
C GLY A 239 -15.00 -0.93 -15.37
N ARG A 240 -14.74 0.29 -15.83
CA ARG A 240 -13.44 0.96 -15.79
C ARG A 240 -13.53 2.21 -14.92
N PHE A 241 -12.37 2.69 -14.48
CA PHE A 241 -12.27 3.91 -13.70
C PHE A 241 -11.93 5.10 -14.61
N GLN A 242 -12.94 5.88 -14.99
CA GLN A 242 -12.72 7.17 -15.69
C GLN A 242 -13.22 8.28 -14.77
N PRO A 243 -12.42 8.91 -14.00
CA PRO A 243 -12.52 9.32 -12.59
C PRO A 243 -13.76 8.84 -11.85
N LYS A 244 -14.84 8.58 -12.56
CA LYS A 244 -16.02 7.88 -12.05
C LYS A 244 -16.04 6.46 -12.60
N MET A 245 -16.64 5.56 -11.86
CA MET A 245 -16.89 4.19 -12.32
C MET A 245 -17.82 4.21 -13.52
N LEU A 246 -17.35 3.74 -14.66
CA LEU A 246 -18.14 3.58 -15.88
C LEU A 246 -18.39 2.11 -16.17
N PRO A 247 -19.66 1.66 -16.17
CA PRO A 247 -20.02 0.29 -16.53
C PRO A 247 -19.54 -0.09 -17.93
N SER A 248 -19.13 -1.35 -18.07
CA SER A 248 -18.69 -1.99 -19.31
C SER A 248 -19.27 -3.38 -19.39
N ASP A 249 -19.42 -3.93 -20.60
CA ASP A 249 -19.90 -5.31 -20.79
C ASP A 249 -18.82 -6.35 -20.46
N GLY A 250 -17.54 -5.97 -20.48
CA GLY A 250 -16.44 -6.85 -20.17
C GLY A 250 -15.09 -6.13 -20.06
N LEU A 251 -14.10 -6.85 -19.52
CA LEU A 251 -12.70 -6.46 -19.46
C LEU A 251 -11.85 -7.55 -20.08
N ARG A 252 -10.76 -7.18 -20.77
CA ARG A 252 -9.83 -8.06 -21.47
C ARG A 252 -8.43 -7.98 -20.90
N ALA A 253 -7.59 -8.93 -21.27
CA ALA A 253 -6.19 -8.96 -20.88
C ALA A 253 -5.52 -7.58 -21.05
N GLY A 254 -4.78 -7.16 -20.02
CA GLY A 254 -4.14 -5.86 -19.89
C GLY A 254 -5.01 -4.76 -19.30
N GLU A 255 -6.32 -4.91 -19.26
CA GLU A 255 -7.21 -3.86 -18.74
C GLU A 255 -7.33 -3.91 -17.21
N VAL A 256 -7.39 -2.72 -16.62
CA VAL A 256 -7.68 -2.46 -15.21
C VAL A 256 -9.13 -2.02 -15.09
N GLY A 257 -9.83 -2.54 -14.08
CA GLY A 257 -11.22 -2.19 -13.85
C GLY A 257 -11.75 -2.72 -12.53
N TYR A 258 -13.05 -2.72 -12.41
CA TYR A 258 -13.73 -3.24 -11.22
C TYR A 258 -14.83 -4.22 -11.60
N PHE A 259 -15.19 -5.08 -10.65
CA PHE A 259 -16.44 -5.81 -10.72
C PHE A 259 -17.22 -5.73 -9.41
N VAL A 260 -18.53 -5.80 -9.52
CA VAL A 260 -19.47 -5.85 -8.41
C VAL A 260 -20.23 -7.17 -8.46
N SER A 261 -20.40 -7.73 -7.29
CA SER A 261 -21.16 -8.95 -7.08
C SER A 261 -21.90 -8.89 -5.74
N ASN A 262 -22.72 -9.91 -5.45
CA ASN A 262 -23.38 -10.02 -4.13
C ASN A 262 -22.41 -10.49 -3.04
N ILE A 263 -21.22 -9.91 -2.98
CA ILE A 263 -20.24 -10.18 -1.93
C ILE A 263 -20.62 -9.34 -0.72
N LYS A 264 -20.93 -10.00 0.38
CA LYS A 264 -21.39 -9.35 1.61
C LYS A 264 -20.30 -9.15 2.64
N GLN A 265 -19.23 -9.91 2.54
CA GLN A 265 -18.11 -9.87 3.49
C GLN A 265 -16.81 -9.66 2.72
N LEU A 266 -16.02 -8.68 3.13
CA LEU A 266 -14.72 -8.42 2.51
C LEU A 266 -13.77 -9.61 2.71
N GLY A 267 -13.90 -10.35 3.80
CA GLY A 267 -13.13 -11.58 4.06
C GLY A 267 -13.28 -12.67 3.00
N ASP A 268 -14.32 -12.59 2.14
CA ASP A 268 -14.49 -13.47 0.99
C ASP A 268 -13.62 -13.05 -0.21
N VAL A 269 -13.09 -11.83 -0.18
CA VAL A 269 -12.18 -11.25 -1.19
C VAL A 269 -10.86 -10.97 -0.52
N ARG A 270 -9.79 -11.51 -1.07
CA ARG A 270 -8.43 -11.23 -0.58
C ARG A 270 -7.65 -10.48 -1.63
N VAL A 271 -7.05 -9.37 -1.24
CA VAL A 271 -6.15 -8.61 -2.10
C VAL A 271 -4.94 -9.49 -2.44
N GLY A 272 -4.55 -9.55 -3.72
CA GLY A 272 -3.54 -10.47 -4.24
C GLY A 272 -4.10 -11.83 -4.70
N ASP A 273 -5.40 -12.11 -4.50
CA ASP A 273 -6.03 -13.36 -4.99
C ASP A 273 -6.22 -13.32 -6.51
N THR A 274 -6.41 -14.49 -7.08
CA THR A 274 -6.61 -14.69 -8.52
C THR A 274 -8.05 -15.08 -8.82
N ILE A 275 -8.64 -14.36 -9.76
CA ILE A 275 -9.97 -14.64 -10.29
C ILE A 275 -9.85 -15.48 -11.55
N VAL A 276 -10.64 -16.56 -11.63
CA VAL A 276 -10.75 -17.43 -12.78
C VAL A 276 -12.23 -17.71 -13.10
N LEU A 277 -12.55 -18.23 -14.28
CA LEU A 277 -13.91 -18.71 -14.57
C LEU A 277 -14.23 -19.97 -13.76
N ASP A 278 -15.40 -20.02 -13.12
CA ASP A 278 -15.84 -21.16 -12.26
C ASP A 278 -15.83 -22.51 -12.99
N LYS A 279 -16.20 -22.51 -14.28
CA LYS A 279 -16.25 -23.69 -15.13
C LYS A 279 -15.22 -23.64 -16.28
N GLY A 280 -14.14 -22.89 -16.10
CA GLY A 280 -13.04 -22.82 -17.05
C GLY A 280 -12.01 -23.93 -16.86
N PRO A 281 -11.00 -24.00 -17.74
CA PRO A 281 -9.82 -24.82 -17.53
C PRO A 281 -9.14 -24.48 -16.18
N GLU A 282 -8.39 -25.42 -15.62
CA GLU A 282 -7.56 -25.14 -14.45
C GLU A 282 -6.55 -24.05 -14.79
N ALA A 283 -6.43 -23.07 -13.90
CA ALA A 283 -5.48 -21.99 -14.01
C ALA A 283 -4.69 -21.86 -12.70
N GLU A 284 -3.43 -21.54 -12.83
CA GLU A 284 -2.55 -21.32 -11.68
C GLU A 284 -2.77 -19.94 -11.06
N MET A 285 -2.63 -19.86 -9.75
CA MET A 285 -2.68 -18.61 -9.01
C MET A 285 -1.55 -17.68 -9.49
N LEU A 286 -1.87 -16.40 -9.68
CA LEU A 286 -0.87 -15.39 -10.00
C LEU A 286 0.08 -15.20 -8.80
N PRO A 287 1.36 -14.93 -9.05
CA PRO A 287 2.33 -14.69 -7.98
C PRO A 287 1.96 -13.42 -7.21
N GLY A 288 2.38 -13.36 -5.94
CA GLY A 288 2.29 -12.16 -5.14
C GLY A 288 1.21 -12.15 -4.06
N TYR A 289 0.45 -13.24 -3.89
CA TYR A 289 -0.43 -13.37 -2.74
C TYR A 289 0.39 -13.48 -1.44
N LYS A 290 0.24 -12.49 -0.55
CA LYS A 290 0.80 -12.50 0.80
C LYS A 290 -0.29 -12.03 1.76
N GLU A 291 -0.36 -12.58 2.95
CA GLU A 291 -1.21 -12.03 4.01
C GLU A 291 -0.55 -10.80 4.64
N PRO A 292 -1.33 -9.76 5.00
CA PRO A 292 -0.78 -8.60 5.69
C PRO A 292 -0.17 -9.01 7.02
N GLN A 293 1.04 -8.52 7.30
CA GLN A 293 1.72 -8.78 8.56
C GLN A 293 1.52 -7.59 9.49
N HIS A 294 0.86 -7.83 10.62
CA HIS A 294 0.66 -6.80 11.63
C HIS A 294 1.95 -6.61 12.45
N MET A 295 2.42 -5.36 12.49
CA MET A 295 3.65 -4.97 13.19
C MET A 295 3.36 -4.24 14.51
N VAL A 296 2.15 -3.70 14.66
CA VAL A 296 1.71 -2.94 15.83
C VAL A 296 0.39 -3.52 16.30
N PHE A 297 0.28 -3.73 17.61
CA PHE A 297 -0.97 -4.15 18.25
C PHE A 297 -1.33 -3.16 19.35
N ALA A 298 -2.58 -2.76 19.41
CA ALA A 298 -3.12 -1.97 20.52
C ALA A 298 -4.52 -2.48 20.88
N ASP A 299 -4.86 -2.35 22.16
CA ASP A 299 -6.19 -2.72 22.63
C ASP A 299 -7.04 -1.46 22.73
N PHE A 300 -8.23 -1.50 22.15
CA PHE A 300 -9.23 -0.44 22.16
C PHE A 300 -10.36 -0.81 23.07
N TYR A 301 -10.66 0.05 24.04
CA TYR A 301 -11.75 -0.12 25.00
C TYR A 301 -12.72 1.05 24.86
N PRO A 302 -14.03 0.82 24.72
CA PRO A 302 -14.99 1.91 24.70
C PRO A 302 -14.99 2.61 26.07
N THR A 303 -15.04 3.93 26.06
CA THR A 303 -15.10 4.73 27.30
C THR A 303 -16.36 4.39 28.11
N ASN A 304 -17.47 4.13 27.43
CA ASN A 304 -18.70 3.66 28.02
C ASN A 304 -18.85 2.15 27.72
N PRO A 305 -18.91 1.26 28.74
CA PRO A 305 -19.07 -0.18 28.53
C PRO A 305 -20.29 -0.60 27.71
N GLY A 306 -21.34 0.26 27.63
CA GLY A 306 -22.51 0.03 26.81
C GLY A 306 -22.25 0.06 25.31
N ASP A 307 -21.16 0.70 24.89
CA ASP A 307 -20.80 0.88 23.49
C ASP A 307 -19.94 -0.28 22.92
N TYR A 308 -19.69 -1.33 23.71
CA TYR A 308 -18.91 -2.49 23.29
C TYR A 308 -19.39 -3.12 21.97
N GLN A 309 -20.73 -3.30 21.82
CA GLN A 309 -21.29 -3.84 20.58
C GLN A 309 -21.18 -2.84 19.43
N GLY A 310 -21.40 -1.56 19.70
CA GLY A 310 -21.24 -0.49 18.71
C GLY A 310 -19.78 -0.41 18.18
N MET A 311 -18.79 -0.57 19.07
CA MET A 311 -17.38 -0.65 18.67
C MET A 311 -17.11 -1.85 17.78
N ARG A 312 -17.70 -3.01 18.05
CA ARG A 312 -17.60 -4.17 17.19
C ARG A 312 -18.12 -3.90 15.79
N ASP A 313 -19.34 -3.35 15.71
CA ASP A 313 -19.98 -3.06 14.42
C ASP A 313 -19.18 -2.02 13.63
N ALA A 314 -18.58 -1.03 14.30
CA ALA A 314 -17.67 -0.06 13.71
C ALA A 314 -16.39 -0.71 13.19
N LEU A 315 -15.73 -1.55 13.97
CA LEU A 315 -14.53 -2.28 13.55
C LEU A 315 -14.84 -3.24 12.39
N GLU A 316 -15.96 -3.98 12.42
CA GLU A 316 -16.41 -4.82 11.31
C GLU A 316 -16.61 -3.97 10.04
N THR A 317 -17.19 -2.78 10.15
CA THR A 317 -17.37 -1.85 9.02
C THR A 317 -16.04 -1.33 8.49
N LEU A 318 -15.09 -0.99 9.37
CA LEU A 318 -13.76 -0.58 8.96
C LEU A 318 -13.00 -1.71 8.26
N CYS A 319 -13.09 -2.95 8.75
CA CYS A 319 -12.52 -4.11 8.07
C CYS A 319 -13.13 -4.37 6.68
N LEU A 320 -14.36 -3.91 6.41
CA LEU A 320 -14.95 -3.94 5.06
C LEU A 320 -14.25 -2.97 4.09
N SER A 321 -13.63 -1.93 4.61
CA SER A 321 -12.94 -0.92 3.81
C SER A 321 -11.42 -1.02 3.92
N ASP A 322 -10.89 -1.80 4.85
CA ASP A 322 -9.47 -1.98 5.12
C ASP A 322 -9.16 -3.44 5.42
N SER A 323 -8.68 -4.16 4.42
CA SER A 323 -8.38 -5.60 4.52
C SER A 323 -7.12 -5.89 5.35
N SER A 324 -6.37 -4.87 5.71
CA SER A 324 -5.16 -4.98 6.53
C SER A 324 -5.45 -4.83 8.04
N LEU A 325 -6.63 -4.36 8.43
CA LEU A 325 -7.06 -4.30 9.82
C LEU A 325 -7.54 -5.67 10.28
N ALA A 326 -7.03 -6.14 11.43
CA ALA A 326 -7.53 -7.31 12.12
C ALA A 326 -7.91 -6.94 13.55
N PHE A 327 -8.93 -7.58 14.11
CA PHE A 327 -9.30 -7.39 15.50
C PHE A 327 -9.83 -8.67 16.12
N GLU A 328 -9.63 -8.80 17.44
CA GLU A 328 -10.13 -9.89 18.26
C GLU A 328 -10.63 -9.37 19.61
N PRO A 329 -11.61 -10.02 20.24
CA PRO A 329 -12.09 -9.63 21.56
C PRO A 329 -10.98 -9.75 22.62
N VAL A 330 -10.91 -8.77 23.51
CA VAL A 330 -10.00 -8.76 24.66
C VAL A 330 -10.75 -8.31 25.91
N SER A 331 -10.27 -8.70 27.08
CA SER A 331 -10.78 -8.22 28.36
C SER A 331 -9.65 -7.79 29.28
N SER A 332 -9.89 -6.73 30.04
CA SER A 332 -9.01 -6.19 31.04
C SER A 332 -9.75 -6.05 32.37
N ASP A 333 -9.14 -6.42 33.46
CA ASP A 333 -9.72 -6.25 34.81
C ASP A 333 -9.99 -4.76 35.15
N ALA A 334 -9.19 -3.86 34.56
CA ALA A 334 -9.28 -2.43 34.82
C ALA A 334 -10.23 -1.70 33.84
N LEU A 335 -10.26 -2.10 32.56
CA LEU A 335 -10.96 -1.39 31.49
C LEU A 335 -12.20 -2.14 30.96
N GLY A 336 -12.42 -3.38 31.42
CA GLY A 336 -13.54 -4.20 30.96
C GLY A 336 -13.29 -4.88 29.61
N PHE A 337 -14.32 -4.97 28.78
CA PHE A 337 -14.28 -5.61 27.48
C PHE A 337 -13.88 -4.61 26.39
N GLY A 338 -13.03 -5.05 25.47
CA GLY A 338 -12.54 -4.27 24.34
C GLY A 338 -12.12 -5.16 23.19
N TYR A 339 -11.36 -4.59 22.26
CA TYR A 339 -10.84 -5.29 21.08
C TYR A 339 -9.35 -5.04 20.94
N ARG A 340 -8.58 -6.10 20.76
CA ARG A 340 -7.20 -6.04 20.34
C ARG A 340 -7.16 -5.91 18.84
N CYS A 341 -6.54 -4.85 18.35
CA CYS A 341 -6.42 -4.54 16.94
C CYS A 341 -4.97 -4.72 16.47
N GLY A 342 -4.79 -5.29 15.28
CA GLY A 342 -3.51 -5.43 14.59
C GLY A 342 -3.41 -4.45 13.43
N PHE A 343 -2.28 -3.74 13.33
CA PHE A 343 -2.03 -2.67 12.37
C PHE A 343 -0.73 -2.89 11.62
N LEU A 344 -0.61 -2.36 10.40
CA LEU A 344 0.61 -2.40 9.60
C LEU A 344 1.72 -1.55 10.22
N GLY A 345 1.37 -0.41 10.83
CA GLY A 345 2.29 0.51 11.48
C GLY A 345 1.57 1.50 12.40
N LEU A 346 2.33 2.46 12.94
CA LEU A 346 1.78 3.47 13.87
C LEU A 346 0.84 4.45 13.18
N LEU A 347 1.17 4.88 11.96
CA LEU A 347 0.30 5.78 11.21
C LEU A 347 -1.02 5.09 10.84
N HIS A 348 -0.97 3.82 10.45
CA HIS A 348 -2.18 3.03 10.21
C HIS A 348 -3.08 2.97 11.46
N MET A 349 -2.48 2.72 12.64
CA MET A 349 -3.19 2.72 13.91
C MET A 349 -3.89 4.08 14.20
N GLU A 350 -3.16 5.20 14.02
CA GLU A 350 -3.72 6.54 14.22
C GLU A 350 -4.87 6.87 13.25
N ILE A 351 -4.78 6.37 12.01
CA ILE A 351 -5.84 6.56 11.02
C ILE A 351 -7.09 5.78 11.41
N ILE A 352 -6.95 4.53 11.83
CA ILE A 352 -8.08 3.72 12.30
C ILE A 352 -8.73 4.34 13.54
N GLU A 353 -7.93 4.82 14.50
CA GLU A 353 -8.43 5.55 15.68
C GLU A 353 -9.27 6.75 15.25
N GLN A 354 -8.74 7.62 14.39
CA GLN A 354 -9.47 8.81 13.93
C GLN A 354 -10.72 8.47 13.11
N ARG A 355 -10.72 7.38 12.37
CA ARG A 355 -11.90 6.90 11.65
C ARG A 355 -12.99 6.41 12.60
N LEU A 356 -12.63 5.66 13.65
CA LEU A 356 -13.57 5.22 14.69
C LEU A 356 -14.22 6.43 15.39
N GLU A 357 -13.42 7.45 15.72
CA GLU A 357 -13.91 8.68 16.34
C GLU A 357 -14.83 9.48 15.41
N ARG A 358 -14.41 9.73 14.15
CA ARG A 358 -15.10 10.65 13.24
C ARG A 358 -16.25 10.02 12.46
N GLU A 359 -16.07 8.78 11.99
CA GLU A 359 -17.06 8.11 11.14
C GLU A 359 -18.10 7.36 11.97
N HIS A 360 -17.74 6.93 13.20
CA HIS A 360 -18.58 6.08 14.05
C HIS A 360 -18.92 6.71 15.41
N ASP A 361 -18.47 7.95 15.67
CA ASP A 361 -18.71 8.68 16.94
C ASP A 361 -18.32 7.84 18.18
N MET A 362 -17.17 7.16 18.10
CA MET A 362 -16.72 6.19 19.09
C MET A 362 -15.69 6.80 20.03
N ASP A 363 -16.06 7.07 21.26
CA ASP A 363 -15.13 7.44 22.33
C ASP A 363 -14.43 6.20 22.89
N MET A 364 -13.10 6.18 22.85
CA MET A 364 -12.34 5.00 23.28
C MET A 364 -11.07 5.33 24.07
N ILE A 365 -10.62 4.35 24.83
CA ILE A 365 -9.32 4.32 25.49
C ILE A 365 -8.42 3.37 24.71
N GLN A 366 -7.33 3.90 24.20
CA GLN A 366 -6.31 3.14 23.50
C GLN A 366 -5.18 2.79 24.48
N THR A 367 -4.74 1.53 24.45
CA THR A 367 -3.51 1.14 25.16
C THR A 367 -2.26 1.53 24.39
N ALA A 368 -1.12 1.61 25.09
CA ALA A 368 0.16 1.76 24.41
C ALA A 368 0.40 0.58 23.44
N PRO A 369 0.96 0.84 22.25
CA PRO A 369 1.26 -0.21 21.28
C PRO A 369 2.12 -1.32 21.88
N SER A 370 1.78 -2.57 21.60
CA SER A 370 2.45 -3.75 22.13
C SER A 370 2.85 -4.72 21.02
N VAL A 371 3.65 -5.71 21.37
CA VAL A 371 4.01 -6.83 20.50
C VAL A 371 3.53 -8.13 21.12
N THR A 372 3.30 -9.13 20.30
CA THR A 372 2.93 -10.47 20.75
C THR A 372 4.18 -11.27 21.10
N TYR A 373 4.15 -12.02 22.20
CA TYR A 373 5.22 -12.92 22.62
C TYR A 373 4.85 -14.37 22.34
N GLN A 374 5.82 -15.17 21.91
CA GLN A 374 5.67 -16.62 21.88
C GLN A 374 6.18 -17.21 23.20
N ILE A 375 5.45 -18.15 23.77
CA ILE A 375 5.83 -18.85 25.00
C ILE A 375 5.95 -20.34 24.72
N LEU A 376 7.02 -20.94 25.25
CA LEU A 376 7.20 -22.38 25.31
C LEU A 376 6.93 -22.83 26.76
N MET A 377 5.88 -23.60 26.94
CA MET A 377 5.51 -24.17 28.26
C MET A 377 6.40 -25.35 28.56
N LYS A 378 6.58 -25.67 29.87
CA LYS A 378 7.37 -26.84 30.33
C LYS A 378 6.82 -28.19 29.88
N ASP A 379 5.57 -28.26 29.49
CA ASP A 379 4.94 -29.45 28.91
C ASP A 379 5.22 -29.60 27.40
N GLY A 380 5.98 -28.67 26.81
CA GLY A 380 6.33 -28.64 25.39
C GLY A 380 5.28 -27.97 24.50
N THR A 381 4.20 -27.43 25.07
CA THR A 381 3.21 -26.67 24.28
C THR A 381 3.72 -25.28 23.98
N GLU A 382 3.50 -24.82 22.72
CA GLU A 382 3.77 -23.45 22.30
C GLU A 382 2.46 -22.66 22.26
N GLY A 383 2.52 -21.41 22.70
CA GLY A 383 1.39 -20.49 22.72
C GLY A 383 1.81 -19.06 22.45
N TRP A 384 0.82 -18.16 22.31
CA TRP A 384 1.04 -16.75 22.13
C TRP A 384 0.50 -15.95 23.31
N ILE A 385 1.26 -14.96 23.74
CA ILE A 385 0.89 -14.03 24.81
C ILE A 385 0.66 -12.66 24.21
N HIS A 386 -0.55 -12.17 24.34
CA HIS A 386 -0.99 -10.92 23.78
C HIS A 386 -1.08 -9.78 24.80
N SER A 387 -1.09 -10.10 26.09
CA SER A 387 -1.14 -9.08 27.14
C SER A 387 -0.28 -9.50 28.34
N PRO A 388 0.24 -8.56 29.12
CA PRO A 388 1.00 -8.87 30.34
C PRO A 388 0.21 -9.71 31.35
N GLY A 389 -1.11 -9.51 31.44
CA GLY A 389 -1.99 -10.27 32.33
C GLY A 389 -2.17 -11.75 31.97
N ALA A 390 -1.89 -12.10 30.69
CA ALA A 390 -1.95 -13.49 30.23
C ALA A 390 -0.63 -14.25 30.44
N LEU A 391 0.42 -13.60 31.00
CA LEU A 391 1.70 -14.24 31.25
C LEU A 391 1.56 -15.23 32.43
N PRO A 392 1.80 -16.55 32.21
CA PRO A 392 1.79 -17.52 33.26
C PRO A 392 2.91 -17.27 34.27
N SER A 393 2.81 -17.93 35.45
CA SER A 393 3.87 -17.87 36.45
C SER A 393 5.20 -18.39 35.88
N PRO A 394 6.37 -17.82 36.28
CA PRO A 394 7.67 -18.19 35.74
C PRO A 394 8.06 -19.68 35.88
N ASP A 395 7.40 -20.38 36.77
CA ASP A 395 7.58 -21.82 37.00
C ASP A 395 6.84 -22.72 36.00
N GLN A 396 5.94 -22.16 35.16
CA GLN A 396 5.10 -22.90 34.22
C GLN A 396 5.68 -22.94 32.81
N TYR A 397 6.54 -22.00 32.43
CA TYR A 397 7.13 -21.94 31.09
C TYR A 397 8.65 -22.14 31.13
N GLU A 398 9.19 -22.57 29.98
CA GLU A 398 10.63 -22.79 29.78
C GLU A 398 11.26 -21.55 29.11
N GLU A 399 10.61 -21.00 28.11
CA GLU A 399 11.14 -19.94 27.28
C GLU A 399 10.06 -18.91 26.90
N LEU A 400 10.42 -17.63 26.91
CA LEU A 400 9.62 -16.54 26.37
C LEU A 400 10.38 -15.89 25.22
N ARG A 401 9.81 -15.96 24.02
CA ARG A 401 10.38 -15.44 22.79
C ARG A 401 9.70 -14.14 22.39
N GLU A 402 10.49 -13.12 22.09
CA GLU A 402 10.00 -11.87 21.54
C GLU A 402 10.19 -11.83 20.02
N PRO A 403 9.28 -11.17 19.25
CA PRO A 403 9.49 -10.98 17.83
C PRO A 403 10.68 -10.03 17.61
N ILE A 404 11.52 -10.36 16.64
CA ILE A 404 12.66 -9.53 16.24
C ILE A 404 12.44 -9.10 14.78
N ALA A 405 12.43 -7.79 14.53
CA ALA A 405 12.37 -7.26 13.19
C ALA A 405 13.73 -7.37 12.49
N ARG A 406 13.73 -7.72 11.21
CA ARG A 406 14.90 -7.51 10.35
C ARG A 406 14.75 -6.14 9.70
N VAL A 407 15.72 -5.27 9.93
CA VAL A 407 15.69 -3.90 9.39
C VAL A 407 16.81 -3.74 8.36
N SER A 408 16.44 -3.28 7.17
CA SER A 408 17.37 -2.89 6.10
C SER A 408 17.36 -1.38 6.00
N MET A 409 18.54 -0.76 6.09
CA MET A 409 18.67 0.69 6.08
C MET A 409 19.70 1.11 5.03
N LEU A 410 19.27 1.91 4.07
CA LEU A 410 20.17 2.60 3.16
C LEU A 410 20.58 3.93 3.78
N LEU A 411 21.88 4.13 3.98
CA LEU A 411 22.40 5.32 4.68
C LEU A 411 23.75 5.75 4.12
N PRO A 412 24.09 7.05 4.26
CA PRO A 412 25.43 7.54 4.00
C PRO A 412 26.46 6.83 4.89
N THR A 413 27.66 6.58 4.34
CA THR A 413 28.72 5.82 5.01
C THR A 413 29.10 6.44 6.37
N GLU A 414 29.02 7.76 6.51
CA GLU A 414 29.31 8.49 7.74
C GLU A 414 28.35 8.18 8.90
N TYR A 415 27.12 7.72 8.62
CA TYR A 415 26.12 7.38 9.64
C TYR A 415 26.13 5.92 10.06
N ILE A 416 26.97 5.07 9.48
CA ILE A 416 27.04 3.63 9.84
C ILE A 416 27.33 3.48 11.35
N GLY A 417 28.33 4.18 11.87
CA GLY A 417 28.69 4.12 13.29
C GLY A 417 27.55 4.54 14.23
N PRO A 418 26.98 5.75 14.07
CA PRO A 418 25.84 6.20 14.86
C PRO A 418 24.63 5.25 14.80
N VAL A 419 24.29 4.72 13.62
CA VAL A 419 23.15 3.79 13.44
C VAL A 419 23.42 2.45 14.11
N LEU A 420 24.64 1.92 14.02
CA LEU A 420 25.02 0.70 14.74
C LEU A 420 24.96 0.87 16.25
N GLN A 421 25.37 2.05 16.77
CA GLN A 421 25.26 2.37 18.17
C GLN A 421 23.79 2.39 18.63
N ILE A 422 22.92 3.09 17.89
CA ILE A 422 21.47 3.12 18.18
C ILE A 422 20.89 1.70 18.16
N SER A 423 21.26 0.90 17.14
CA SER A 423 20.81 -0.50 17.05
C SER A 423 21.23 -1.30 18.29
N THR A 424 22.48 -1.14 18.74
CA THR A 424 23.01 -1.85 19.90
C THR A 424 22.32 -1.38 21.19
N ASP A 425 22.10 -0.08 21.35
CA ASP A 425 21.40 0.49 22.51
C ASP A 425 19.95 -0.04 22.59
N HIS A 426 19.35 -0.38 21.46
CA HIS A 426 18.05 -1.03 21.34
C HIS A 426 18.14 -2.57 21.20
N ARG A 427 19.20 -3.19 21.72
CA ARG A 427 19.43 -4.64 21.74
C ARG A 427 19.43 -5.29 20.34
N GLY A 428 19.62 -4.50 19.30
CA GLY A 428 19.72 -4.98 17.94
C GLY A 428 21.08 -5.63 17.69
N ASN A 429 21.07 -6.64 16.83
CA ASN A 429 22.28 -7.30 16.38
C ASN A 429 22.63 -6.85 14.97
N PHE A 430 23.90 -6.51 14.73
CA PHE A 430 24.41 -6.32 13.39
C PHE A 430 24.34 -7.66 12.62
N VAL A 431 23.81 -7.62 11.40
CA VAL A 431 23.71 -8.82 10.55
C VAL A 431 24.77 -8.74 9.45
N ARG A 432 24.73 -7.71 8.63
CA ARG A 432 25.70 -7.47 7.55
C ARG A 432 25.61 -6.03 7.04
N GLN A 433 26.63 -5.62 6.28
CA GLN A 433 26.61 -4.37 5.52
C GLN A 433 27.11 -4.60 4.10
N GLU A 434 26.59 -3.85 3.17
CA GLU A 434 26.98 -3.87 1.77
C GLU A 434 27.19 -2.42 1.30
N HIS A 435 28.38 -2.13 0.75
CA HIS A 435 28.63 -0.82 0.17
C HIS A 435 28.15 -0.82 -1.28
N LEU A 436 27.10 -0.04 -1.55
CA LEU A 436 26.57 0.13 -2.91
C LEU A 436 27.38 1.15 -3.71
N SER A 437 27.94 2.14 -3.02
CA SER A 437 28.86 3.13 -3.58
C SER A 437 29.85 3.59 -2.49
N PRO A 438 30.87 4.40 -2.83
CA PRO A 438 31.78 4.97 -1.84
C PRO A 438 31.09 5.78 -0.75
N THR A 439 29.92 6.34 -1.02
CA THR A 439 29.17 7.23 -0.11
C THR A 439 27.93 6.57 0.49
N ARG A 440 27.51 5.38 0.03
CA ARG A 440 26.26 4.72 0.46
C ARG A 440 26.48 3.28 0.88
N CYS A 441 25.84 2.92 1.97
CA CYS A 441 25.87 1.58 2.55
C CYS A 441 24.46 1.08 2.84
N LEU A 442 24.21 -0.18 2.51
CA LEU A 442 23.02 -0.92 2.93
C LEU A 442 23.38 -1.69 4.20
N LEU A 443 22.77 -1.33 5.31
CA LEU A 443 23.00 -1.89 6.62
C LEU A 443 21.81 -2.77 7.03
N TYR A 444 22.10 -3.99 7.46
CA TYR A 444 21.12 -4.93 7.98
C TYR A 444 21.31 -5.14 9.47
N THR A 445 20.27 -4.89 10.24
CA THR A 445 20.24 -5.09 11.69
C THR A 445 18.95 -5.79 12.13
N SER A 446 18.92 -6.27 13.35
CA SER A 446 17.75 -6.93 13.93
C SER A 446 17.40 -6.33 15.30
N PRO A 447 16.89 -5.09 15.38
CA PRO A 447 16.47 -4.48 16.63
C PRO A 447 15.22 -5.17 17.18
N SER A 448 15.09 -5.19 18.52
CA SER A 448 13.87 -5.66 19.16
C SER A 448 12.79 -4.57 19.13
N PRO A 449 11.54 -4.87 18.73
CA PRO A 449 10.44 -3.89 18.72
C PRO A 449 10.08 -3.36 20.12
N ARG A 450 10.43 -4.08 21.17
CA ARG A 450 10.08 -3.75 22.56
C ARG A 450 10.75 -2.47 23.08
N ASP A 451 11.87 -2.04 22.54
CA ASP A 451 12.66 -0.97 23.11
C ASP A 451 12.08 0.44 22.93
N ARG A 452 11.04 0.62 22.12
CA ARG A 452 10.29 1.88 22.04
C ARG A 452 9.50 2.18 23.33
N GLN A 453 9.28 1.22 24.21
CA GLN A 453 8.49 1.37 25.45
C GLN A 453 9.33 1.66 26.72
N LYS A 454 10.64 1.42 26.70
CA LYS A 454 11.47 1.57 27.94
C LYS A 454 11.61 3.00 28.47
N SER A 455 11.25 4.02 27.72
CA SER A 455 11.35 5.41 28.18
C SER A 455 10.24 5.84 29.17
N ARG A 456 9.29 4.99 29.53
CA ARG A 456 8.11 5.36 30.34
C ARG A 456 7.73 4.42 31.49
N MET A 457 8.50 3.38 31.82
CA MET A 457 8.22 2.63 33.06
C MET A 457 9.01 3.23 34.21
N PRO A 458 8.34 3.75 35.27
CA PRO A 458 9.03 4.06 36.51
C PRO A 458 9.53 2.74 37.11
N SER A 459 10.79 2.75 37.50
CA SER A 459 11.34 1.73 38.40
C SER A 459 10.56 1.78 39.71
N SER A 460 9.67 0.86 39.91
CA SER A 460 9.13 0.57 41.23
C SER A 460 9.40 -0.87 41.58
N ALA A 461 10.25 -0.95 42.54
CA ALA A 461 10.54 -1.91 43.58
C ALA A 461 9.89 -3.30 43.50
#